data_6e7b2ba6347a3ae6391ad364b9621e88
#
_entry.id   6e7b2ba6347a3ae6391ad364b9621e88
#
_cell.length_a   1.000
_cell.length_b   1.000
_cell.length_c   1.000
_cell.angle_alpha   90.00
_cell.angle_beta   90.00
_cell.angle_gamma   90.00
#
_symmetry.space_group_name_H-M   'P 1'
#
loop_
_entity.id
_entity.type
_entity.pdbx_description
1 polymer ?
#
loop_
_entity_poly.entity_id
_entity_poly.type
_entity_poly.pdbx_seq_one_letter_code
_entity_poly.pdbx_strand_id
1 'polypeptide(L)'
;STSIALFMQGNIGEGQHIDVSVTECVASTAMATQTMYPFMGGTLARRRPSGSNFGHPMPCKDGWIIVQTGGGATWDTIADFFGDPQLKEPKFADPAQRIRNTVELDQVVLESIEERGKWDLFTKAAEARMLFGLVQTPSELLECPQLESRDFYRDIEHPVIGKVKVPAALFNLSLTPYHYTGPAPTLGQNNSEI
;
A
#
# COMPACT_ATOMS: atom_id res chain seq x y z
N SER A 1 0.60 -19.25 12.42
CA SER A 1 0.72 -20.60 12.95
C SER A 1 0.23 -20.72 14.42
N THR A 2 0.74 -19.91 15.36
CA THR A 2 0.36 -19.98 16.78
C THR A 2 -1.14 -19.86 17.02
N SER A 3 -1.84 -18.92 16.38
CA SER A 3 -3.29 -18.77 16.51
C SER A 3 -4.07 -20.01 16.04
N ILE A 4 -3.59 -20.66 14.97
CA ILE A 4 -4.18 -21.90 14.47
C ILE A 4 -3.98 -23.05 15.48
N ALA A 5 -2.77 -23.13 16.04
CA ALA A 5 -2.46 -24.16 17.05
C ALA A 5 -3.31 -23.98 18.32
N LEU A 6 -3.51 -22.76 18.80
CA LEU A 6 -4.39 -22.45 19.93
C LEU A 6 -5.85 -22.78 19.64
N PHE A 7 -6.34 -22.47 18.44
CA PHE A 7 -7.69 -22.85 18.00
C PHE A 7 -7.87 -24.36 17.96
N MET A 8 -6.87 -25.08 17.43
CA MET A 8 -6.90 -26.56 17.41
C MET A 8 -6.83 -27.15 18.82
N GLN A 9 -6.01 -26.59 19.72
CA GLN A 9 -5.96 -27.02 21.12
C GLN A 9 -7.35 -26.94 21.78
N GLY A 10 -8.10 -25.88 21.54
CA GLY A 10 -9.47 -25.74 22.03
C GLY A 10 -10.44 -26.83 21.51
N ASN A 11 -10.19 -27.36 20.32
CA ASN A 11 -11.03 -28.40 19.71
C ASN A 11 -10.60 -29.83 20.07
N ILE A 12 -9.30 -30.11 20.16
CA ILE A 12 -8.76 -31.46 20.37
C ILE A 12 -8.27 -31.71 21.80
N GLY A 13 -8.12 -30.65 22.62
CA GLY A 13 -7.68 -30.75 24.02
C GLY A 13 -6.18 -30.96 24.22
N GLU A 14 -5.40 -31.08 23.15
CA GLU A 14 -3.96 -31.37 23.20
C GLU A 14 -3.14 -30.23 22.57
N GLY A 15 -2.01 -29.92 23.21
CA GLY A 15 -1.02 -28.99 22.66
C GLY A 15 -0.20 -29.66 21.56
N GLN A 16 0.44 -28.84 20.72
CA GLN A 16 1.30 -29.31 19.64
C GLN A 16 2.56 -28.49 19.51
N HIS A 17 3.64 -29.11 19.02
CA HIS A 17 4.86 -28.44 18.66
C HIS A 17 4.68 -27.73 17.31
N ILE A 18 5.15 -26.46 17.25
CA ILE A 18 5.08 -25.66 16.02
C ILE A 18 6.52 -25.45 15.53
N ASP A 19 6.85 -26.04 14.40
CA ASP A 19 8.08 -25.78 13.68
C ASP A 19 7.83 -24.80 12.53
N VAL A 20 8.63 -23.74 12.45
CA VAL A 20 8.53 -22.70 11.43
C VAL A 20 9.89 -22.46 10.81
N SER A 21 10.10 -22.99 9.64
CA SER A 21 11.32 -22.75 8.86
C SER A 21 11.33 -21.34 8.26
N VAL A 22 12.34 -20.56 8.61
CA VAL A 22 12.56 -19.22 8.02
C VAL A 22 12.73 -19.31 6.49
N THR A 23 13.44 -20.33 6.01
CA THR A 23 13.64 -20.53 4.57
C THR A 23 12.35 -20.77 3.83
N GLU A 24 11.44 -21.57 4.40
CA GLU A 24 10.12 -21.83 3.80
C GLU A 24 9.22 -20.57 3.83
N CYS A 25 9.28 -19.80 4.90
CA CYS A 25 8.57 -18.53 4.99
C CYS A 25 9.05 -17.55 3.90
N VAL A 26 10.35 -17.41 3.72
CA VAL A 26 10.91 -16.56 2.65
C VAL A 26 10.56 -17.10 1.26
N ALA A 27 10.67 -18.41 1.04
CA ALA A 27 10.30 -19.04 -0.22
C ALA A 27 8.80 -18.82 -0.53
N SER A 28 7.91 -18.90 0.46
CA SER A 28 6.48 -18.67 0.25
C SER A 28 6.16 -17.23 -0.19
N THR A 29 6.93 -16.25 0.25
CA THR A 29 6.76 -14.86 -0.23
C THR A 29 7.18 -14.66 -1.69
N ALA A 30 8.03 -15.56 -2.21
CA ALA A 30 8.48 -15.56 -3.60
C ALA A 30 7.56 -16.39 -4.53
N MET A 31 6.34 -16.73 -4.10
CA MET A 31 5.42 -17.60 -4.83
C MET A 31 5.18 -17.14 -6.28
N ALA A 32 4.97 -15.83 -6.51
CA ALA A 32 4.77 -15.30 -7.85
C ALA A 32 5.99 -15.56 -8.77
N THR A 33 7.19 -15.41 -8.24
CA THR A 33 8.44 -15.66 -8.98
C THR A 33 8.65 -17.14 -9.26
N GLN A 34 8.34 -17.99 -8.28
CA GLN A 34 8.46 -19.44 -8.41
C GLN A 34 7.49 -20.01 -9.45
N THR A 35 6.26 -19.46 -9.52
CA THR A 35 5.28 -19.88 -10.53
C THR A 35 5.58 -19.31 -11.92
N MET A 36 6.16 -18.11 -12.03
CA MET A 36 6.53 -17.53 -13.31
C MET A 36 7.60 -18.37 -14.06
N TYR A 37 8.57 -18.92 -13.32
CA TYR A 37 9.68 -19.64 -13.97
C TYR A 37 9.22 -20.87 -14.76
N PRO A 38 8.46 -21.84 -14.19
CA PRO A 38 8.03 -23.03 -14.93
C PRO A 38 7.02 -22.74 -16.04
N PHE A 39 6.19 -21.70 -15.91
CA PHE A 39 5.14 -21.40 -16.90
C PHE A 39 5.59 -20.43 -17.99
N MET A 40 6.49 -19.52 -17.70
CA MET A 40 6.88 -18.44 -18.60
C MET A 40 8.39 -18.42 -18.91
N GLY A 41 9.19 -19.25 -18.26
CA GLY A 41 10.66 -19.30 -18.41
C GLY A 41 11.37 -18.03 -17.93
N GLY A 42 10.63 -17.12 -17.24
CA GLY A 42 11.14 -15.84 -16.82
C GLY A 42 11.49 -15.78 -15.35
N THR A 43 12.44 -14.90 -15.00
CA THR A 43 12.78 -14.57 -13.62
C THR A 43 12.53 -13.09 -13.37
N LEU A 44 12.04 -12.74 -12.17
CA LEU A 44 11.93 -11.34 -11.77
C LEU A 44 13.33 -10.80 -11.45
N ALA A 45 13.75 -9.78 -12.19
CA ALA A 45 15.01 -9.10 -11.94
C ALA A 45 14.91 -8.19 -10.70
N ARG A 46 16.04 -8.03 -10.00
CA ARG A 46 16.16 -7.04 -8.91
C ARG A 46 16.09 -5.60 -9.39
N ARG A 47 16.47 -5.35 -10.66
CA ARG A 47 16.35 -4.05 -11.31
C ARG A 47 14.98 -3.94 -11.95
N ARG A 48 14.38 -2.76 -11.83
CA ARG A 48 13.22 -2.39 -12.64
C ARG A 48 13.57 -2.60 -14.12
N PRO A 49 12.69 -3.19 -14.92
CA PRO A 49 12.78 -3.01 -16.36
C PRO A 49 12.86 -1.50 -16.61
N SER A 50 13.82 -1.03 -17.37
CA SER A 50 13.87 0.35 -17.80
C SER A 50 12.58 0.64 -18.55
N GLY A 51 11.77 1.58 -18.05
CA GLY A 51 10.67 2.12 -18.82
C GLY A 51 9.26 1.80 -18.39
N SER A 52 8.95 1.49 -17.12
CA SER A 52 7.57 1.61 -16.66
C SER A 52 7.50 2.22 -15.27
N ASN A 53 6.90 3.40 -15.17
CA ASN A 53 6.63 4.06 -13.91
C ASN A 53 5.28 3.65 -13.30
N PHE A 54 4.44 2.93 -14.05
CA PHE A 54 3.19 2.38 -13.50
C PHE A 54 3.47 1.46 -12.31
N GLY A 55 2.74 1.67 -11.21
CA GLY A 55 2.96 0.99 -9.94
C GLY A 55 4.12 1.55 -9.11
N HIS A 56 4.76 2.62 -9.55
CA HIS A 56 5.81 3.34 -8.84
C HIS A 56 5.43 4.81 -8.64
N PRO A 57 6.03 5.51 -7.66
CA PRO A 57 5.79 6.93 -7.48
C PRO A 57 6.19 7.74 -8.73
N MET A 58 5.26 8.53 -9.23
CA MET A 58 5.42 9.48 -10.33
C MET A 58 5.27 10.90 -9.77
N PRO A 59 6.11 11.87 -10.17
CA PRO A 59 5.97 13.24 -9.72
C PRO A 59 4.72 13.89 -10.31
N CYS A 60 4.10 14.75 -9.52
CA CYS A 60 3.00 15.62 -9.93
C CYS A 60 3.19 17.00 -9.29
N LYS A 61 2.29 17.94 -9.50
CA LYS A 61 2.44 19.34 -9.12
C LYS A 61 2.86 19.57 -7.65
N ASP A 62 2.31 18.82 -6.72
CA ASP A 62 2.44 19.02 -5.27
C ASP A 62 2.98 17.78 -4.53
N GLY A 63 3.65 16.88 -5.23
CA GLY A 63 4.25 15.70 -4.62
C GLY A 63 4.34 14.52 -5.55
N TRP A 64 3.92 13.35 -5.06
CA TRP A 64 4.04 12.08 -5.78
C TRP A 64 2.74 11.30 -5.73
N ILE A 65 2.45 10.61 -6.82
CA ILE A 65 1.29 9.71 -6.93
C ILE A 65 1.72 8.38 -7.53
N ILE A 66 1.05 7.30 -7.15
CA ILE A 66 1.25 5.99 -7.76
C ILE A 66 0.07 5.73 -8.70
N VAL A 67 0.37 5.55 -9.98
CA VAL A 67 -0.60 5.21 -11.01
C VAL A 67 -0.56 3.71 -11.24
N GLN A 68 -1.71 3.04 -11.20
CA GLN A 68 -1.82 1.62 -11.54
C GLN A 68 -2.88 1.40 -12.61
N THR A 69 -2.59 0.51 -13.54
CA THR A 69 -3.50 0.13 -14.62
C THR A 69 -4.44 -1.04 -14.27
N GLY A 70 -4.37 -1.52 -13.02
CA GLY A 70 -5.26 -2.55 -12.49
C GLY A 70 -6.61 -1.98 -12.02
N GLY A 71 -7.45 -2.84 -11.42
CA GLY A 71 -8.71 -2.41 -10.81
C GLY A 71 -9.94 -2.47 -11.70
N GLY A 72 -9.79 -2.99 -12.92
CA GLY A 72 -10.92 -3.18 -13.86
C GLY A 72 -11.18 -2.02 -14.80
N ALA A 73 -10.41 -0.92 -14.72
CA ALA A 73 -10.47 0.13 -15.72
C ALA A 73 -9.95 -0.37 -17.08
N THR A 74 -10.68 -0.07 -18.16
CA THR A 74 -10.22 -0.35 -19.52
C THR A 74 -9.13 0.62 -19.94
N TRP A 75 -8.36 0.26 -20.97
CA TRP A 75 -7.36 1.19 -21.49
C TRP A 75 -7.98 2.50 -21.98
N ASP A 76 -9.16 2.45 -22.59
CA ASP A 76 -9.87 3.65 -23.04
C ASP A 76 -10.23 4.58 -21.87
N THR A 77 -10.69 4.02 -20.76
CA THR A 77 -10.94 4.80 -19.53
C THR A 77 -9.66 5.45 -19.00
N ILE A 78 -8.54 4.75 -19.05
CA ILE A 78 -7.23 5.25 -18.63
C ILE A 78 -6.77 6.38 -19.57
N ALA A 79 -6.87 6.18 -20.88
CA ALA A 79 -6.51 7.18 -21.88
C ALA A 79 -7.36 8.45 -21.75
N ASP A 80 -8.68 8.30 -21.55
CA ASP A 80 -9.61 9.41 -21.34
C ASP A 80 -9.29 10.20 -20.06
N PHE A 81 -8.88 9.50 -19.00
CA PHE A 81 -8.52 10.13 -17.72
C PHE A 81 -7.29 11.05 -17.84
N PHE A 82 -6.29 10.62 -18.58
CA PHE A 82 -5.09 11.44 -18.84
C PHE A 82 -5.35 12.51 -19.87
N GLY A 83 -6.26 12.26 -20.82
CA GLY A 83 -6.72 13.24 -21.81
C GLY A 83 -5.75 13.47 -22.97
N ASP A 84 -4.66 12.72 -23.08
CA ASP A 84 -3.74 12.83 -24.20
C ASP A 84 -4.16 11.90 -25.36
N PRO A 85 -4.40 12.44 -26.58
CA PRO A 85 -4.80 11.65 -27.72
C PRO A 85 -3.82 10.54 -28.10
N GLN A 86 -2.53 10.70 -27.84
CA GLN A 86 -1.51 9.70 -28.15
C GLN A 86 -1.79 8.37 -27.44
N LEU A 87 -2.40 8.41 -26.23
CA LEU A 87 -2.73 7.20 -25.46
C LEU A 87 -3.75 6.30 -26.17
N LYS A 88 -4.48 6.81 -27.15
CA LYS A 88 -5.43 6.05 -27.98
C LYS A 88 -4.81 5.49 -29.27
N GLU A 89 -3.56 5.80 -29.55
CA GLU A 89 -2.86 5.26 -30.72
C GLU A 89 -2.63 3.73 -30.57
N PRO A 90 -2.57 2.99 -31.69
CA PRO A 90 -2.38 1.53 -31.66
C PRO A 90 -1.17 1.06 -30.84
N LYS A 91 -0.09 1.86 -30.79
CA LYS A 91 1.13 1.54 -30.01
C LYS A 91 0.88 1.48 -28.49
N PHE A 92 -0.18 2.15 -27.99
CA PHE A 92 -0.55 2.13 -26.57
C PHE A 92 -1.88 1.41 -26.32
N ALA A 93 -2.79 1.37 -27.28
CA ALA A 93 -4.06 0.65 -27.15
C ALA A 93 -3.85 -0.87 -27.08
N ASP A 94 -2.94 -1.41 -27.89
CA ASP A 94 -2.58 -2.83 -27.86
C ASP A 94 -1.67 -3.18 -26.67
N PRO A 95 -2.02 -4.15 -25.80
CA PRO A 95 -1.24 -4.49 -24.61
C PRO A 95 0.21 -4.91 -24.90
N ALA A 96 0.45 -5.65 -26.00
CA ALA A 96 1.78 -6.13 -26.33
C ALA A 96 2.66 -4.98 -26.88
N GLN A 97 2.08 -4.09 -27.66
CA GLN A 97 2.77 -2.88 -28.11
C GLN A 97 3.05 -1.91 -26.97
N ARG A 98 2.12 -1.74 -26.05
CA ARG A 98 2.29 -0.90 -24.86
C ARG A 98 3.48 -1.30 -24.02
N ILE A 99 3.71 -2.60 -23.81
CA ILE A 99 4.89 -3.13 -23.10
C ILE A 99 6.19 -2.74 -23.81
N ARG A 100 6.19 -2.71 -25.15
CA ARG A 100 7.37 -2.34 -25.94
C ARG A 100 7.65 -0.85 -25.93
N ASN A 101 6.62 -0.03 -25.75
CA ASN A 101 6.69 1.42 -25.80
C ASN A 101 6.56 2.06 -24.41
N THR A 102 6.96 1.35 -23.35
CA THR A 102 6.78 1.81 -21.97
C THR A 102 7.49 3.13 -21.67
N VAL A 103 8.64 3.39 -22.24
CA VAL A 103 9.40 4.64 -22.01
C VAL A 103 8.63 5.83 -22.54
N GLU A 104 8.10 5.72 -23.76
CA GLU A 104 7.30 6.78 -24.38
C GLU A 104 5.95 6.94 -23.65
N LEU A 105 5.31 5.84 -23.27
CA LEU A 105 4.11 5.86 -22.47
C LEU A 105 4.30 6.60 -21.14
N ASP A 106 5.37 6.30 -20.43
CA ASP A 106 5.70 6.95 -19.16
C ASP A 106 5.87 8.47 -19.36
N GLN A 107 6.49 8.89 -20.46
CA GLN A 107 6.66 10.30 -20.76
C GLN A 107 5.32 11.00 -20.98
N VAL A 108 4.44 10.43 -21.81
CA VAL A 108 3.09 10.98 -22.07
C VAL A 108 2.26 11.08 -20.79
N VAL A 109 2.33 10.06 -19.94
CA VAL A 109 1.61 10.07 -18.67
C VAL A 109 2.19 11.10 -17.70
N LEU A 110 3.52 11.22 -17.60
CA LEU A 110 4.17 12.22 -16.75
C LEU A 110 3.77 13.64 -17.16
N GLU A 111 3.82 13.96 -18.46
CA GLU A 111 3.40 15.27 -18.99
C GLU A 111 1.93 15.58 -18.69
N SER A 112 1.06 14.55 -18.71
CA SER A 112 -0.38 14.73 -18.44
C SER A 112 -0.72 14.94 -16.96
N ILE A 113 0.19 14.63 -16.01
CA ILE A 113 -0.03 14.78 -14.56
C ILE A 113 0.83 15.86 -13.92
N GLU A 114 1.84 16.39 -14.60
CA GLU A 114 2.83 17.32 -14.06
C GLU A 114 2.19 18.54 -13.38
N GLU A 115 1.18 19.13 -14.01
CA GLU A 115 0.48 20.32 -13.51
C GLU A 115 -0.76 20.01 -12.65
N ARG A 116 -1.02 18.74 -12.37
CA ARG A 116 -2.18 18.29 -11.58
C ARG A 116 -1.79 17.95 -10.15
N GLY A 117 -2.62 18.40 -9.19
CA GLY A 117 -2.42 18.08 -7.77
C GLY A 117 -2.72 16.61 -7.45
N LYS A 118 -1.95 16.02 -6.52
CA LYS A 118 -2.09 14.60 -6.15
C LYS A 118 -3.49 14.25 -5.60
N TRP A 119 -4.13 15.15 -4.86
CA TRP A 119 -5.49 14.93 -4.35
C TRP A 119 -6.54 15.00 -5.45
N ASP A 120 -6.42 15.94 -6.41
CA ASP A 120 -7.29 16.00 -7.58
C ASP A 120 -7.18 14.74 -8.43
N LEU A 121 -5.94 14.30 -8.71
CA LEU A 121 -5.66 13.06 -9.43
C LEU A 121 -6.27 11.85 -8.72
N PHE A 122 -6.07 11.72 -7.42
CA PHE A 122 -6.58 10.61 -6.63
C PHE A 122 -8.12 10.56 -6.61
N THR A 123 -8.76 11.70 -6.36
CA THR A 123 -10.22 11.77 -6.29
C THR A 123 -10.87 11.44 -7.63
N LYS A 124 -10.38 12.04 -8.72
CA LYS A 124 -10.89 11.77 -10.08
C LYS A 124 -10.62 10.33 -10.51
N ALA A 125 -9.48 9.76 -10.13
CA ALA A 125 -9.17 8.36 -10.40
C ALA A 125 -10.12 7.41 -9.65
N ALA A 126 -10.45 7.72 -8.40
CA ALA A 126 -11.42 6.94 -7.62
C ALA A 126 -12.82 6.98 -8.25
N GLU A 127 -13.27 8.14 -8.72
CA GLU A 127 -14.53 8.30 -9.46
C GLU A 127 -14.55 7.47 -10.76
N ALA A 128 -13.42 7.40 -11.46
CA ALA A 128 -13.23 6.59 -12.65
C ALA A 128 -12.92 5.11 -12.34
N ARG A 129 -12.96 4.68 -11.08
CA ARG A 129 -12.63 3.33 -10.61
C ARG A 129 -11.22 2.87 -10.99
N MET A 130 -10.29 3.80 -11.04
CA MET A 130 -8.88 3.54 -11.26
C MET A 130 -8.13 3.40 -9.92
N LEU A 131 -7.09 2.58 -9.91
CA LEU A 131 -6.26 2.39 -8.72
C LEU A 131 -5.11 3.39 -8.70
N PHE A 132 -5.31 4.51 -8.02
CA PHE A 132 -4.24 5.45 -7.74
C PHE A 132 -3.91 5.43 -6.25
N GLY A 133 -2.64 5.66 -5.92
CA GLY A 133 -2.16 5.74 -4.55
C GLY A 133 -1.52 7.10 -4.27
N LEU A 134 -1.96 7.77 -3.22
CA LEU A 134 -1.31 8.98 -2.73
C LEU A 134 0.00 8.63 -2.04
N VAL A 135 1.08 9.33 -2.38
CA VAL A 135 2.30 9.34 -1.58
C VAL A 135 2.21 10.52 -0.60
N GLN A 136 2.05 10.20 0.68
CA GLN A 136 1.85 11.18 1.74
C GLN A 136 3.07 11.26 2.64
N THR A 137 3.43 12.45 3.06
CA THR A 137 4.41 12.69 4.12
C THR A 137 3.82 12.33 5.48
N PRO A 138 4.64 12.12 6.52
CA PRO A 138 4.13 11.88 7.88
C PRO A 138 3.18 12.97 8.39
N SER A 139 3.42 14.23 8.04
CA SER A 139 2.52 15.34 8.41
C SER A 139 1.17 15.24 7.71
N GLU A 140 1.14 14.91 6.43
CA GLU A 140 -0.10 14.73 5.66
C GLU A 140 -0.91 13.51 6.15
N LEU A 141 -0.23 12.46 6.65
CA LEU A 141 -0.92 11.32 7.25
C LEU A 141 -1.69 11.71 8.51
N LEU A 142 -1.17 12.64 9.32
CA LEU A 142 -1.85 13.13 10.52
C LEU A 142 -3.15 13.90 10.21
N GLU A 143 -3.26 14.42 9.00
CA GLU A 143 -4.40 15.19 8.48
C GLU A 143 -5.22 14.40 7.43
N CYS A 144 -4.91 13.11 7.24
CA CYS A 144 -5.55 12.28 6.24
C CYS A 144 -7.03 12.02 6.58
N PRO A 145 -8.02 12.45 5.75
CA PRO A 145 -9.43 12.30 6.05
C PRO A 145 -9.88 10.84 6.26
N GLN A 146 -9.24 9.90 5.57
CA GLN A 146 -9.52 8.47 5.73
C GLN A 146 -9.08 7.94 7.10
N LEU A 147 -7.92 8.39 7.59
CA LEU A 147 -7.43 8.00 8.91
C LEU A 147 -8.23 8.68 10.03
N GLU A 148 -8.64 9.92 9.81
CA GLU A 148 -9.52 10.64 10.71
C GLU A 148 -10.89 9.96 10.82
N SER A 149 -11.55 9.64 9.71
CA SER A 149 -12.86 8.97 9.70
C SER A 149 -12.86 7.59 10.35
N ARG A 150 -11.69 6.99 10.52
CA ARG A 150 -11.49 5.68 11.18
C ARG A 150 -11.02 5.80 12.62
N ASP A 151 -10.91 7.00 13.18
CA ASP A 151 -10.33 7.24 14.52
C ASP A 151 -8.95 6.57 14.69
N PHE A 152 -8.14 6.60 13.60
CA PHE A 152 -6.85 5.90 13.59
C PHE A 152 -5.85 6.52 14.55
N TYR A 153 -5.93 7.83 14.78
CA TYR A 153 -5.06 8.53 15.73
C TYR A 153 -5.80 8.86 17.03
N ARG A 154 -5.06 8.85 18.12
CA ARG A 154 -5.50 9.30 19.43
C ARG A 154 -4.56 10.33 20.01
N ASP A 155 -5.13 11.35 20.63
CA ASP A 155 -4.39 12.29 21.44
C ASP A 155 -4.14 11.67 22.81
N ILE A 156 -2.89 11.68 23.25
CA ILE A 156 -2.47 11.23 24.57
C ILE A 156 -1.71 12.35 25.27
N GLU A 157 -1.86 12.43 26.60
CA GLU A 157 -1.09 13.34 27.44
C GLU A 157 0.07 12.55 28.06
N HIS A 158 1.29 12.87 27.68
CA HIS A 158 2.48 12.23 28.21
C HIS A 158 3.14 13.16 29.24
N PRO A 159 3.53 12.68 30.44
CA PRO A 159 3.98 13.53 31.55
C PRO A 159 5.26 14.34 31.25
N VAL A 160 6.06 13.93 30.26
CA VAL A 160 7.31 14.62 29.93
C VAL A 160 7.19 15.46 28.64
N ILE A 161 6.54 14.91 27.59
CA ILE A 161 6.49 15.55 26.27
C ILE A 161 5.17 16.22 25.97
N GLY A 162 4.21 16.19 26.91
CA GLY A 162 2.89 16.80 26.76
C GLY A 162 1.97 16.06 25.79
N LYS A 163 1.06 16.80 25.16
CA LYS A 163 0.07 16.24 24.25
C LYS A 163 0.70 15.79 22.93
N VAL A 164 0.50 14.53 22.59
CA VAL A 164 0.98 13.94 21.33
C VAL A 164 -0.10 13.09 20.67
N LYS A 165 -0.12 13.07 19.35
CA LYS A 165 -1.01 12.23 18.56
C LYS A 165 -0.29 10.92 18.19
N VAL A 166 -0.87 9.79 18.57
CA VAL A 166 -0.31 8.46 18.33
C VAL A 166 -1.27 7.57 17.54
N PRO A 167 -0.76 6.63 16.73
CA PRO A 167 -1.61 5.60 16.13
C PRO A 167 -2.32 4.77 17.21
N ALA A 168 -3.60 4.50 17.00
CA ALA A 168 -4.40 3.62 17.86
C ALA A 168 -4.31 2.16 17.36
N ALA A 169 -5.45 1.46 17.26
CA ALA A 169 -5.47 0.07 16.80
C ALA A 169 -5.45 -0.02 15.28
N LEU A 170 -4.74 -1.03 14.76
CA LEU A 170 -4.73 -1.36 13.33
C LEU A 170 -6.03 -2.06 12.88
N PHE A 171 -6.81 -2.56 13.82
CA PHE A 171 -8.07 -3.25 13.57
C PHE A 171 -9.10 -2.89 14.66
N ASN A 172 -10.37 -2.89 14.28
CA ASN A 172 -11.48 -2.63 15.19
C ASN A 172 -12.29 -3.90 15.38
N LEU A 173 -12.39 -4.37 16.61
CA LEU A 173 -13.23 -5.51 16.99
C LEU A 173 -14.53 -4.99 17.58
N SER A 174 -15.67 -5.47 17.10
CA SER A 174 -16.98 -4.97 17.51
C SER A 174 -17.34 -5.30 18.97
N LEU A 175 -16.89 -6.46 19.47
CA LEU A 175 -17.20 -6.91 20.83
C LEU A 175 -16.07 -6.67 21.82
N THR A 176 -14.82 -6.58 21.34
CA THR A 176 -13.61 -6.37 22.16
C THR A 176 -12.78 -5.23 21.57
N PRO A 177 -13.29 -4.00 21.60
CA PRO A 177 -12.58 -2.86 21.06
C PRO A 177 -11.26 -2.63 21.78
N TYR A 178 -10.32 -2.01 21.06
CA TYR A 178 -9.05 -1.59 21.64
C TYR A 178 -9.27 -0.52 22.71
N HIS A 179 -8.66 -0.71 23.88
CA HIS A 179 -8.62 0.27 24.95
C HIS A 179 -7.19 0.76 25.18
N TYR A 180 -7.02 2.06 25.12
CA TYR A 180 -5.76 2.70 25.50
C TYR A 180 -5.73 2.86 27.03
N THR A 181 -4.68 2.32 27.67
CA THR A 181 -4.56 2.27 29.14
C THR A 181 -3.70 3.40 29.70
N GLY A 182 -2.89 4.05 28.92
CA GLY A 182 -2.04 5.16 29.35
C GLY A 182 -0.82 5.39 28.47
N PRO A 183 -0.08 6.50 28.68
CA PRO A 183 1.15 6.79 27.97
C PRO A 183 2.26 5.78 28.34
N ALA A 184 3.32 5.73 27.54
CA ALA A 184 4.51 4.98 27.87
C ALA A 184 5.06 5.44 29.25
N PRO A 185 5.49 4.53 30.14
CA PRO A 185 6.02 4.92 31.42
C PRO A 185 7.34 5.67 31.29
N THR A 186 7.58 6.59 32.20
CA THR A 186 8.92 7.22 32.31
C THR A 186 9.94 6.23 32.87
N LEU A 187 11.23 6.55 32.65
CA LEU A 187 12.31 5.65 33.10
C LEU A 187 12.24 5.42 34.61
N GLY A 188 12.13 4.16 35.02
CA GLY A 188 12.06 3.75 36.44
C GLY A 188 10.70 4.00 37.11
N GLN A 189 9.66 4.42 36.40
CA GLN A 189 8.36 4.77 36.98
C GLN A 189 7.77 3.64 37.86
N ASN A 190 7.92 2.41 37.43
CA ASN A 190 7.31 1.24 38.08
C ASN A 190 8.31 0.42 38.92
N ASN A 191 9.54 0.90 39.18
CA ASN A 191 10.55 0.15 39.93
C ASN A 191 10.13 -0.19 41.36
N SER A 192 9.22 0.60 41.94
CA SER A 192 8.71 0.34 43.30
C SER A 192 7.51 -0.59 43.36
N GLU A 193 6.91 -0.91 42.20
CA GLU A 193 5.71 -1.74 42.08
C GLU A 193 6.04 -3.19 41.72
N ILE A 194 7.27 -3.46 41.27
CA ILE A 194 7.80 -4.75 40.89
C ILE A 194 8.72 -5.25 42.01
#